data_92826ae637e4e7ea6eee65dbb2402f93
#
_entry.id   92826ae637e4e7ea6eee65dbb2402f93
#
_cell.length_a   1.000
_cell.length_b   1.000
_cell.length_c   1.000
_cell.angle_alpha   90.00
_cell.angle_beta   90.00
_cell.angle_gamma   90.00
#
_symmetry.space_group_name_H-M   'P 1'
#
loop_
_entity.id
_entity.type
_entity.pdbx_description
1 polymer ?
#
loop_
_entity_poly.entity_id
_entity_poly.type
_entity_poly.pdbx_seq_one_letter_code
_entity_poly.pdbx_strand_id
1 'polypeptide(L)'
;MKPFLLIVDNRNIKNIFNYKEEIFLGQDGVSMLNDIPDFFSSFFDWQFTYNKIYTNNIKEPKTICLKTDLLPRFINYILPQIDNEFILITGYSDFSPEINFKREYNILINDKRVKYWYMNNMKNKTSKTYSLPVGLGSKYFPNVRKELVENIILNIRNSIKIENKITNKIFCCFANKNYNIVGNEHAIRPKILDIILSHPKTFDFYQKLTFEEFLLTLSKYKYAIVPYGNGLDPNPTCWLSLALYTIPIIYKTDNVVDMFSDNDVVIFFEKFEDILNKEIYVDKPYVDFEFLTYKYWVNKIKSKI
;
A
#
# COMPACT_ATOMS: atom_id res chain seq x y z
N MET A 1 34.77 -9.78 -9.43
CA MET A 1 33.87 -9.48 -8.30
C MET A 1 33.21 -10.79 -7.90
N LYS A 2 33.35 -11.23 -6.67
CA LYS A 2 32.71 -12.48 -6.20
C LYS A 2 31.20 -12.27 -6.17
N PRO A 3 30.38 -13.26 -6.57
CA PRO A 3 28.94 -13.15 -6.48
C PRO A 3 28.53 -12.99 -5.02
N PHE A 4 27.61 -12.07 -4.75
CA PHE A 4 27.02 -11.87 -3.42
C PHE A 4 26.09 -13.06 -3.09
N LEU A 5 26.65 -14.20 -2.79
CA LEU A 5 25.95 -15.27 -2.09
C LEU A 5 26.16 -15.02 -0.59
N LEU A 6 25.35 -14.16 0.00
CA LEU A 6 25.22 -14.12 1.45
C LEU A 6 24.33 -15.29 1.87
N ILE A 7 24.97 -16.40 2.21
CA ILE A 7 24.31 -17.50 2.94
C ILE A 7 23.85 -16.91 4.27
N VAL A 8 22.57 -16.73 4.41
CA VAL A 8 21.98 -16.26 5.68
C VAL A 8 22.09 -17.39 6.68
N ASP A 9 22.78 -17.14 7.79
CA ASP A 9 22.87 -18.08 8.92
C ASP A 9 21.46 -18.37 9.47
N ASN A 10 21.02 -19.62 9.37
CA ASN A 10 19.71 -20.12 9.82
C ASN A 10 19.38 -19.80 11.28
N ARG A 11 20.38 -19.45 12.11
CA ARG A 11 20.20 -19.06 13.53
C ARG A 11 19.51 -17.71 13.69
N ASN A 12 19.69 -16.78 12.76
CA ASN A 12 19.02 -15.48 12.79
C ASN A 12 17.55 -15.54 12.32
N ILE A 13 17.19 -16.53 11.53
CA ILE A 13 15.81 -16.72 11.04
C ILE A 13 14.89 -17.11 12.21
N LYS A 14 15.30 -18.01 13.09
CA LYS A 14 14.48 -18.43 14.24
C LYS A 14 14.15 -17.29 15.21
N ASN A 15 15.09 -16.39 15.50
CA ASN A 15 14.86 -15.26 16.38
C ASN A 15 13.93 -14.19 15.77
N ILE A 16 13.97 -14.02 14.44
CA ILE A 16 13.05 -13.14 13.72
C ILE A 16 11.65 -13.73 13.68
N PHE A 17 11.51 -15.05 13.56
CA PHE A 17 10.22 -15.75 13.55
C PHE A 17 9.52 -15.75 14.91
N ASN A 18 10.23 -16.03 15.99
CA ASN A 18 9.66 -16.02 17.35
C ASN A 18 9.16 -14.63 17.77
N TYR A 19 9.84 -13.58 17.30
CA TYR A 19 9.44 -12.20 17.59
C TYR A 19 8.20 -11.76 16.78
N LYS A 20 7.91 -12.43 15.67
CA LYS A 20 6.82 -12.05 14.74
C LYS A 20 5.49 -12.76 15.03
N GLU A 21 5.49 -13.95 15.56
CA GLU A 21 4.25 -14.68 15.86
C GLU A 21 3.47 -14.09 17.04
N GLU A 22 4.18 -13.52 18.03
CA GLU A 22 3.52 -12.88 19.18
C GLU A 22 2.98 -11.46 18.90
N ILE A 23 3.44 -10.81 17.84
CA ILE A 23 3.18 -9.37 17.56
C ILE A 23 1.93 -9.13 16.72
N PHE A 24 1.42 -10.14 16.02
CA PHE A 24 0.46 -9.97 14.92
C PHE A 24 -0.94 -10.50 15.16
N LEU A 25 -1.21 -11.03 16.32
CA LEU A 25 -2.53 -11.52 16.65
C LEU A 25 -3.30 -10.39 17.33
N GLY A 26 -4.05 -9.59 16.56
CA GLY A 26 -5.19 -8.90 17.09
C GLY A 26 -6.11 -9.93 17.80
N GLN A 27 -7.03 -9.51 18.64
CA GLN A 27 -7.85 -10.39 19.48
C GLN A 27 -8.47 -11.59 18.74
N ASP A 28 -8.53 -11.56 17.40
CA ASP A 28 -9.08 -12.61 16.52
C ASP A 28 -8.03 -13.26 15.59
N GLY A 29 -6.73 -13.09 15.84
CA GLY A 29 -5.68 -13.67 15.00
C GLY A 29 -5.51 -13.04 13.61
N VAL A 30 -6.08 -11.86 13.39
CA VAL A 30 -6.09 -11.16 12.09
C VAL A 30 -5.31 -9.86 12.22
N SER A 31 -4.18 -9.78 11.56
CA SER A 31 -3.32 -8.60 11.52
C SER A 31 -3.72 -7.65 10.40
N MET A 32 -3.76 -6.34 10.67
CA MET A 32 -4.01 -5.33 9.64
C MET A 32 -2.87 -5.23 8.63
N LEU A 33 -3.22 -4.87 7.39
CA LEU A 33 -2.27 -4.69 6.30
C LEU A 33 -1.30 -3.55 6.61
N ASN A 34 -0.03 -3.88 6.62
CA ASN A 34 1.07 -2.95 6.77
C ASN A 34 2.08 -3.15 5.64
N ASP A 35 3.19 -2.42 5.61
CA ASP A 35 4.19 -2.55 4.53
C ASP A 35 4.57 -4.01 4.26
N ILE A 36 4.15 -4.51 3.12
CA ILE A 36 4.20 -5.91 2.73
C ILE A 36 5.61 -6.54 2.86
N PRO A 37 6.71 -5.90 2.41
CA PRO A 37 8.02 -6.54 2.44
C PRO A 37 8.60 -6.83 3.83
N ASP A 38 8.20 -6.11 4.86
CA ASP A 38 8.77 -6.30 6.20
C ASP A 38 8.19 -7.50 6.94
N PHE A 39 7.03 -7.99 6.50
CA PHE A 39 6.26 -8.97 7.25
C PHE A 39 6.12 -10.35 6.60
N PHE A 40 6.54 -10.49 5.35
CA PHE A 40 6.17 -11.65 4.55
C PHE A 40 7.26 -12.69 4.32
N SER A 41 8.36 -12.66 5.05
CA SER A 41 9.38 -13.70 4.91
C SER A 41 8.84 -15.14 5.10
N SER A 42 7.72 -15.29 5.81
CA SER A 42 7.06 -16.60 5.97
C SER A 42 6.10 -16.97 4.84
N PHE A 43 5.67 -16.00 4.03
CA PHE A 43 4.68 -16.20 2.98
C PHE A 43 5.28 -16.33 1.58
N PHE A 44 6.51 -15.81 1.38
CA PHE A 44 7.19 -15.85 0.10
C PHE A 44 8.36 -16.81 0.14
N ASP A 45 8.58 -17.53 -0.95
CA ASP A 45 9.67 -18.48 -1.08
C ASP A 45 11.01 -17.77 -1.00
N TRP A 46 11.13 -16.67 -1.74
CA TRP A 46 12.29 -15.78 -1.71
C TRP A 46 11.91 -14.35 -1.41
N GLN A 47 12.72 -13.67 -0.59
CA GLN A 47 12.56 -12.26 -0.29
C GLN A 47 13.90 -11.52 -0.32
N PHE A 48 13.92 -10.36 -0.98
CA PHE A 48 15.09 -9.50 -1.11
C PHE A 48 14.83 -8.12 -0.51
N THR A 49 15.65 -7.75 0.46
CA THR A 49 15.72 -6.41 1.05
C THR A 49 17.10 -5.83 0.84
N TYR A 50 17.36 -4.57 1.21
CA TYR A 50 18.67 -3.95 1.02
C TYR A 50 19.82 -4.74 1.62
N ASN A 51 19.61 -5.38 2.77
CA ASN A 51 20.66 -5.99 3.57
C ASN A 51 20.54 -7.51 3.68
N LYS A 52 19.45 -8.10 3.21
CA LYS A 52 19.17 -9.52 3.44
C LYS A 52 18.49 -10.16 2.23
N ILE A 53 18.86 -11.41 2.03
CA ILE A 53 18.22 -12.32 1.08
C ILE A 53 17.72 -13.51 1.90
N TYR A 54 16.43 -13.77 1.80
CA TYR A 54 15.79 -14.94 2.41
C TYR A 54 15.32 -15.85 1.29
N THR A 55 15.76 -17.10 1.30
CA THR A 55 15.40 -18.08 0.26
C THR A 55 14.61 -19.27 0.80
N ASN A 56 14.38 -19.33 2.10
CA ASN A 56 13.71 -20.44 2.79
C ASN A 56 14.21 -21.83 2.36
N ASN A 57 15.46 -21.93 1.86
CA ASN A 57 16.07 -23.14 1.28
C ASN A 57 15.29 -23.73 0.09
N ILE A 58 14.45 -22.96 -0.57
CA ILE A 58 13.67 -23.37 -1.74
C ILE A 58 14.50 -23.12 -3.00
N LYS A 59 14.73 -24.18 -3.79
CA LYS A 59 15.50 -24.09 -5.05
C LYS A 59 14.69 -23.53 -6.20
N GLU A 60 13.39 -23.84 -6.25
CA GLU A 60 12.45 -23.43 -7.30
C GLU A 60 11.37 -22.52 -6.69
N PRO A 61 11.66 -21.22 -6.50
CA PRO A 61 10.70 -20.32 -5.86
C PRO A 61 9.47 -20.09 -6.76
N LYS A 62 8.30 -20.21 -6.18
CA LYS A 62 7.02 -19.87 -6.84
C LYS A 62 6.61 -18.43 -6.57
N THR A 63 7.10 -17.85 -5.48
CA THR A 63 6.83 -16.47 -5.07
C THR A 63 8.12 -15.76 -4.69
N ILE A 64 8.38 -14.61 -5.31
CA ILE A 64 9.56 -13.80 -5.08
C ILE A 64 9.14 -12.37 -4.74
N CYS A 65 9.50 -11.92 -3.55
CA CYS A 65 9.24 -10.56 -3.09
C CYS A 65 10.54 -9.75 -3.02
N LEU A 66 10.57 -8.59 -3.64
CA LEU A 66 11.72 -7.70 -3.55
C LEU A 66 11.32 -6.23 -3.44
N LYS A 67 12.18 -5.43 -2.80
CA LYS A 67 12.05 -3.99 -2.84
C LYS A 67 12.24 -3.49 -4.27
N THR A 68 11.39 -2.57 -4.75
CA THR A 68 11.41 -2.07 -6.14
C THR A 68 12.78 -1.56 -6.56
N ASP A 69 13.50 -0.87 -5.67
CA ASP A 69 14.85 -0.34 -5.90
C ASP A 69 15.90 -1.42 -6.22
N LEU A 70 15.61 -2.66 -5.91
CA LEU A 70 16.53 -3.79 -6.15
C LEU A 70 16.34 -4.46 -7.52
N LEU A 71 15.39 -3.99 -8.34
CA LEU A 71 15.13 -4.52 -9.67
C LEU A 71 16.41 -4.69 -10.53
N PRO A 72 17.32 -3.69 -10.62
CA PRO A 72 18.54 -3.87 -11.39
C PRO A 72 19.44 -5.00 -10.87
N ARG A 73 19.55 -5.14 -9.54
CA ARG A 73 20.34 -6.22 -8.94
C ARG A 73 19.69 -7.59 -9.14
N PHE A 74 18.37 -7.64 -8.98
CA PHE A 74 17.62 -8.87 -9.20
C PHE A 74 17.82 -9.41 -10.62
N ILE A 75 17.67 -8.56 -11.64
CA ILE A 75 17.82 -8.96 -13.05
C ILE A 75 19.24 -9.42 -13.35
N ASN A 76 20.25 -8.69 -12.86
CA ASN A 76 21.64 -8.98 -13.23
C ASN A 76 22.20 -10.22 -12.51
N TYR A 77 21.74 -10.52 -11.30
CA TYR A 77 22.39 -11.53 -10.45
C TYR A 77 21.50 -12.68 -10.00
N ILE A 78 20.20 -12.48 -9.93
CA ILE A 78 19.28 -13.48 -9.37
C ILE A 78 18.43 -14.12 -10.47
N LEU A 79 17.82 -13.33 -11.31
CA LEU A 79 16.97 -13.82 -12.39
C LEU A 79 17.65 -14.87 -13.29
N PRO A 80 18.97 -14.77 -13.62
CA PRO A 80 19.66 -15.81 -14.39
C PRO A 80 19.77 -17.17 -13.69
N GLN A 81 19.52 -17.24 -12.38
CA GLN A 81 19.60 -18.47 -11.58
C GLN A 81 18.23 -19.14 -11.38
N ILE A 82 17.18 -18.57 -11.94
CA ILE A 82 15.81 -19.09 -11.82
C ILE A 82 15.41 -19.71 -13.14
N ASP A 83 15.04 -20.99 -13.13
CA ASP A 83 14.61 -21.70 -14.33
C ASP A 83 13.09 -21.91 -14.40
N ASN A 84 12.40 -21.85 -13.25
CA ASN A 84 10.97 -22.09 -13.15
C ASN A 84 10.12 -20.81 -13.27
N GLU A 85 8.83 -20.97 -13.49
CA GLU A 85 7.84 -19.89 -13.42
C GLU A 85 7.61 -19.43 -11.98
N PHE A 86 7.41 -18.11 -11.79
CA PHE A 86 7.17 -17.51 -10.49
C PHE A 86 6.25 -16.29 -10.56
N ILE A 87 5.68 -15.94 -9.41
CA ILE A 87 5.00 -14.68 -9.15
C ILE A 87 6.01 -13.71 -8.59
N LEU A 88 6.14 -12.54 -9.21
CA LEU A 88 6.97 -11.46 -8.72
C LEU A 88 6.15 -10.48 -7.90
N ILE A 89 6.66 -10.07 -6.74
CA ILE A 89 6.07 -9.04 -5.91
C ILE A 89 7.12 -7.94 -5.71
N THR A 90 6.77 -6.69 -6.07
CA THR A 90 7.63 -5.54 -5.84
C THR A 90 6.90 -4.45 -5.06
N GLY A 91 7.61 -3.80 -4.14
CA GLY A 91 7.01 -2.76 -3.32
C GLY A 91 8.02 -2.12 -2.36
N TYR A 92 7.50 -1.56 -1.27
CA TYR A 92 8.31 -0.91 -0.23
C TYR A 92 9.18 0.23 -0.77
N SER A 93 8.64 0.96 -1.75
CA SER A 93 9.32 2.04 -2.44
C SER A 93 8.29 3.01 -3.00
N ASP A 94 8.67 4.29 -3.10
CA ASP A 94 7.88 5.29 -3.81
C ASP A 94 8.09 5.21 -5.33
N PHE A 95 9.05 4.40 -5.80
CA PHE A 95 9.33 4.22 -7.22
C PHE A 95 8.30 3.34 -7.92
N SER A 96 7.95 3.75 -9.15
CA SER A 96 7.21 2.92 -10.10
C SER A 96 8.18 2.10 -10.95
N PRO A 97 8.01 0.77 -11.04
CA PRO A 97 8.82 -0.04 -11.94
C PRO A 97 8.80 0.46 -13.39
N GLU A 98 7.64 0.87 -13.89
CA GLU A 98 7.46 1.33 -15.28
C GLU A 98 8.10 2.68 -15.57
N ILE A 99 8.15 3.59 -14.58
CA ILE A 99 8.66 4.94 -14.76
C ILE A 99 10.15 4.99 -14.43
N ASN A 100 10.53 4.47 -13.27
CA ASN A 100 11.86 4.65 -12.71
C ASN A 100 12.84 3.56 -13.12
N PHE A 101 12.34 2.36 -13.50
CA PHE A 101 13.14 1.19 -13.88
C PHE A 101 12.67 0.63 -15.23
N LYS A 102 12.49 1.49 -16.22
CA LYS A 102 11.89 1.15 -17.52
C LYS A 102 12.59 -0.02 -18.24
N ARG A 103 13.92 -0.09 -18.16
CA ARG A 103 14.69 -1.20 -18.75
C ARG A 103 14.35 -2.52 -18.07
N GLU A 104 14.39 -2.51 -16.75
CA GLU A 104 14.13 -3.67 -15.89
C GLU A 104 12.68 -4.13 -16.02
N TYR A 105 11.76 -3.17 -16.05
CA TYR A 105 10.34 -3.45 -16.31
C TYR A 105 10.14 -4.17 -17.65
N ASN A 106 10.74 -3.67 -18.73
CA ASN A 106 10.62 -4.28 -20.07
C ASN A 106 11.21 -5.70 -20.11
N ILE A 107 12.30 -5.97 -19.40
CA ILE A 107 12.86 -7.31 -19.30
C ILE A 107 11.87 -8.23 -18.60
N LEU A 108 11.38 -7.86 -17.43
CA LEU A 108 10.55 -8.71 -16.58
C LEU A 108 9.15 -8.94 -17.17
N ILE A 109 8.52 -7.92 -17.76
CA ILE A 109 7.18 -8.08 -18.32
C ILE A 109 7.16 -9.03 -19.53
N ASN A 110 8.29 -9.13 -20.26
CA ASN A 110 8.47 -10.02 -21.39
C ASN A 110 9.08 -11.37 -21.01
N ASP A 111 9.59 -11.55 -19.79
CA ASP A 111 10.11 -12.82 -19.32
C ASP A 111 8.96 -13.82 -19.11
N LYS A 112 9.06 -15.00 -19.77
CA LYS A 112 8.03 -16.03 -19.68
C LYS A 112 7.93 -16.65 -18.29
N ARG A 113 9.00 -16.60 -17.51
CA ARG A 113 9.05 -17.12 -16.13
C ARG A 113 8.26 -16.24 -15.17
N VAL A 114 8.14 -14.91 -15.41
CA VAL A 114 7.28 -14.03 -14.66
C VAL A 114 5.84 -14.25 -15.10
N LYS A 115 5.11 -15.04 -14.32
CA LYS A 115 3.73 -15.39 -14.61
C LYS A 115 2.76 -14.27 -14.26
N TYR A 116 2.92 -13.73 -13.05
CA TYR A 116 2.20 -12.56 -12.55
C TYR A 116 3.16 -11.63 -11.82
N TRP A 117 2.88 -10.35 -11.87
CA TRP A 117 3.67 -9.33 -11.18
C TRP A 117 2.76 -8.41 -10.36
N TYR A 118 2.79 -8.57 -9.05
CA TYR A 118 2.13 -7.66 -8.11
C TYR A 118 3.08 -6.53 -7.73
N MET A 119 2.62 -5.28 -7.81
CA MET A 119 3.49 -4.14 -7.54
C MET A 119 2.79 -2.98 -6.85
N ASN A 120 3.50 -2.31 -5.96
CA ASN A 120 3.15 -0.94 -5.59
C ASN A 120 3.45 0.00 -6.77
N ASN A 121 2.77 1.13 -6.82
CA ASN A 121 3.01 2.19 -7.79
C ASN A 121 2.93 1.72 -9.26
N MET A 122 2.01 0.81 -9.56
CA MET A 122 1.70 0.39 -10.92
C MET A 122 1.22 1.59 -11.74
N LYS A 123 1.77 1.82 -12.93
CA LYS A 123 1.32 2.90 -13.82
C LYS A 123 0.18 2.42 -14.72
N ASN A 124 0.39 1.31 -15.42
CA ASN A 124 -0.57 0.78 -16.37
C ASN A 124 -0.90 -0.68 -16.05
N LYS A 125 -2.18 -1.02 -16.14
CA LYS A 125 -2.64 -2.41 -16.02
C LYS A 125 -2.31 -3.20 -17.28
N THR A 126 -1.79 -4.40 -17.11
CA THR A 126 -1.58 -5.39 -18.20
C THR A 126 -2.17 -6.74 -17.80
N SER A 127 -2.11 -7.71 -18.68
CA SER A 127 -2.54 -9.09 -18.35
C SER A 127 -1.69 -9.76 -17.24
N LYS A 128 -0.46 -9.29 -17.04
CA LYS A 128 0.46 -9.84 -16.03
C LYS A 128 0.57 -8.99 -14.76
N THR A 129 0.23 -7.69 -14.81
CA THR A 129 0.47 -6.76 -13.71
C THR A 129 -0.76 -6.57 -12.84
N TYR A 130 -0.56 -6.50 -11.53
CA TYR A 130 -1.59 -6.32 -10.51
C TYR A 130 -1.13 -5.34 -9.45
N SER A 131 -2.05 -4.53 -8.97
CA SER A 131 -1.78 -3.59 -7.89
C SER A 131 -1.61 -4.28 -6.56
N LEU A 132 -0.69 -3.75 -5.76
CA LEU A 132 -0.47 -4.15 -4.39
C LEU A 132 -0.55 -2.92 -3.48
N PRO A 133 -1.33 -2.96 -2.39
CA PRO A 133 -1.47 -1.82 -1.51
C PRO A 133 -0.22 -1.54 -0.68
N VAL A 134 0.03 -0.27 -0.35
CA VAL A 134 1.06 0.14 0.61
C VAL A 134 0.62 -0.14 2.06
N GLY A 135 -0.68 -0.25 2.30
CA GLY A 135 -1.26 -0.52 3.62
C GLY A 135 -1.20 0.68 4.58
N LEU A 136 -1.19 0.39 5.88
CA LEU A 136 -1.26 1.41 6.94
C LEU A 136 0.02 2.27 7.07
N GLY A 137 1.14 1.84 6.51
CA GLY A 137 2.37 2.61 6.50
C GLY A 137 2.95 2.87 7.89
N SER A 138 3.05 1.86 8.76
CA SER A 138 3.54 2.02 10.14
C SER A 138 4.91 2.68 10.26
N LYS A 139 5.75 2.58 9.21
CA LYS A 139 7.05 3.25 9.16
C LYS A 139 6.96 4.78 9.21
N TYR A 140 5.82 5.35 8.84
CA TYR A 140 5.61 6.80 8.92
C TYR A 140 5.31 7.28 10.34
N PHE A 141 5.21 6.34 11.30
CA PHE A 141 4.97 6.63 12.71
C PHE A 141 6.10 6.07 13.58
N PRO A 142 7.35 6.52 13.39
CA PRO A 142 8.54 5.90 13.99
C PRO A 142 8.56 5.89 15.52
N ASN A 143 7.76 6.73 16.16
CA ASN A 143 7.67 6.83 17.62
C ASN A 143 6.51 6.01 18.21
N VAL A 144 5.75 5.31 17.38
CA VAL A 144 4.61 4.51 17.82
C VAL A 144 4.89 3.05 17.51
N ARG A 145 4.85 2.19 18.52
CA ARG A 145 4.97 0.75 18.31
C ARG A 145 3.82 0.29 17.43
N LYS A 146 4.11 -0.62 16.51
CA LYS A 146 3.16 -1.09 15.50
C LYS A 146 1.90 -1.69 16.13
N GLU A 147 2.07 -2.53 17.14
CA GLU A 147 0.95 -3.15 17.88
C GLU A 147 0.06 -2.08 18.54
N LEU A 148 0.69 -1.00 18.97
CA LEU A 148 -0.03 0.13 19.55
C LEU A 148 -0.86 0.85 18.46
N VAL A 149 -0.34 0.99 17.25
CA VAL A 149 -1.07 1.56 16.11
C VAL A 149 -2.32 0.76 15.79
N GLU A 150 -2.20 -0.56 15.66
CA GLU A 150 -3.34 -1.44 15.37
C GLU A 150 -4.38 -1.39 16.49
N ASN A 151 -3.96 -1.46 17.75
CA ASN A 151 -4.86 -1.36 18.90
C ASN A 151 -5.58 0.00 18.98
N ILE A 152 -4.88 1.10 18.71
CA ILE A 152 -5.50 2.44 18.67
C ILE A 152 -6.58 2.48 17.58
N ILE A 153 -6.26 2.00 16.36
CA ILE A 153 -7.21 1.97 15.26
C ILE A 153 -8.44 1.13 15.61
N LEU A 154 -8.25 -0.07 16.16
CA LEU A 154 -9.35 -0.96 16.55
C LEU A 154 -10.22 -0.35 17.66
N ASN A 155 -9.61 0.26 18.67
CA ASN A 155 -10.35 0.92 19.75
C ASN A 155 -11.20 2.09 19.22
N ILE A 156 -10.62 2.93 18.35
CA ILE A 156 -11.37 4.02 17.71
C ILE A 156 -12.49 3.44 16.84
N ARG A 157 -12.18 2.46 15.97
CA ARG A 157 -13.16 1.81 15.10
C ARG A 157 -14.36 1.28 15.87
N ASN A 158 -14.13 0.58 16.99
CA ASN A 158 -15.18 0.01 17.83
C ASN A 158 -16.04 1.08 18.54
N SER A 159 -15.53 2.30 18.70
CA SER A 159 -16.28 3.41 19.31
C SER A 159 -17.08 4.24 18.31
N ILE A 160 -16.89 4.06 17.00
CA ILE A 160 -17.54 4.86 15.95
C ILE A 160 -19.02 4.51 15.87
N LYS A 161 -19.85 5.55 15.98
CA LYS A 161 -21.27 5.52 15.62
C LYS A 161 -21.41 6.14 14.23
N ILE A 162 -21.68 5.31 13.26
CA ILE A 162 -21.68 5.67 11.83
C ILE A 162 -22.72 6.78 11.55
N GLU A 163 -23.86 6.73 12.20
CA GLU A 163 -24.93 7.73 12.10
C GLU A 163 -24.53 9.14 12.56
N ASN A 164 -23.48 9.23 13.35
CA ASN A 164 -22.99 10.51 13.90
C ASN A 164 -21.88 11.13 13.04
N LYS A 165 -21.53 10.53 11.91
CA LYS A 165 -20.47 11.07 11.03
C LYS A 165 -20.89 12.39 10.38
N ILE A 166 -19.91 13.30 10.25
CA ILE A 166 -20.07 14.57 9.54
C ILE A 166 -20.21 14.26 8.05
N THR A 167 -21.34 14.61 7.44
CA THR A 167 -21.67 14.31 6.05
C THR A 167 -21.63 15.53 5.13
N ASN A 168 -21.72 16.73 5.71
CA ASN A 168 -21.76 18.00 4.97
C ASN A 168 -20.40 18.65 4.78
N LYS A 169 -19.34 18.02 5.30
CA LYS A 169 -17.95 18.44 5.14
C LYS A 169 -17.05 17.25 4.87
N ILE A 170 -15.90 17.52 4.25
CA ILE A 170 -14.94 16.53 3.81
C ILE A 170 -13.63 16.75 4.54
N PHE A 171 -13.09 15.69 5.12
CA PHE A 171 -11.80 15.72 5.81
C PHE A 171 -10.65 15.82 4.82
N CYS A 172 -9.69 16.70 5.09
CA CYS A 172 -8.47 16.88 4.31
C CYS A 172 -7.29 17.08 5.24
N CYS A 173 -6.29 16.20 5.18
CA CYS A 173 -5.05 16.34 5.95
C CYS A 173 -3.88 15.71 5.18
N PHE A 174 -3.08 16.54 4.52
CA PHE A 174 -1.90 16.10 3.79
C PHE A 174 -0.88 17.24 3.63
N ALA A 175 0.40 16.90 3.52
CA ALA A 175 1.44 17.88 3.22
C ALA A 175 1.35 18.35 1.77
N ASN A 176 1.60 19.64 1.53
CA ASN A 176 1.54 20.25 0.19
C ASN A 176 2.66 19.74 -0.76
N LYS A 177 3.69 19.10 -0.23
CA LYS A 177 4.84 18.68 -1.05
C LYS A 177 4.66 17.25 -1.54
N ASN A 178 4.76 17.06 -2.87
CA ASN A 178 5.14 15.79 -3.48
C ASN A 178 6.62 15.88 -3.85
N TYR A 179 7.40 14.89 -3.47
CA TYR A 179 8.72 14.70 -4.08
C TYR A 179 8.48 14.05 -5.45
N ASN A 180 8.90 14.69 -6.54
CA ASN A 180 8.62 14.28 -7.93
C ASN A 180 9.34 12.96 -8.32
N ILE A 181 9.18 11.92 -7.55
CA ILE A 181 9.86 10.64 -7.75
C ILE A 181 9.34 9.94 -9.01
N VAL A 182 8.05 10.07 -9.29
CA VAL A 182 7.37 9.44 -10.44
C VAL A 182 7.02 10.43 -11.57
N GLY A 183 7.55 11.66 -11.52
CA GLY A 183 7.33 12.72 -12.51
C GLY A 183 6.38 13.81 -12.04
N ASN A 184 6.57 15.02 -12.57
CA ASN A 184 5.79 16.22 -12.20
C ASN A 184 4.31 16.11 -12.54
N GLU A 185 3.96 15.37 -13.58
CA GLU A 185 2.58 15.13 -13.99
C GLU A 185 1.75 14.44 -12.93
N HIS A 186 2.40 13.74 -12.01
CA HIS A 186 1.75 13.05 -10.89
C HIS A 186 1.71 13.88 -9.60
N ALA A 187 2.19 15.12 -9.61
CA ALA A 187 2.15 16.04 -8.46
C ALA A 187 0.75 16.67 -8.29
N ILE A 188 -0.21 15.89 -7.79
CA ILE A 188 -1.61 16.31 -7.69
C ILE A 188 -1.95 17.14 -6.45
N ARG A 189 -1.15 17.03 -5.37
CA ARG A 189 -1.44 17.67 -4.07
C ARG A 189 -1.58 19.19 -4.14
N PRO A 190 -0.70 19.95 -4.80
CA PRO A 190 -0.86 21.39 -4.90
C PRO A 190 -2.19 21.79 -5.55
N LYS A 191 -2.57 21.14 -6.66
CA LYS A 191 -3.81 21.44 -7.38
C LYS A 191 -5.06 21.15 -6.53
N ILE A 192 -5.06 20.02 -5.82
CA ILE A 192 -6.14 19.67 -4.90
C ILE A 192 -6.21 20.66 -3.74
N LEU A 193 -5.05 21.08 -3.19
CA LEU A 193 -4.99 22.01 -2.08
C LEU A 193 -5.56 23.39 -2.45
N ASP A 194 -5.26 23.89 -3.65
CA ASP A 194 -5.79 25.17 -4.14
C ASP A 194 -7.34 25.16 -4.18
N ILE A 195 -7.93 24.04 -4.64
CA ILE A 195 -9.38 23.87 -4.64
C ILE A 195 -9.94 23.80 -3.21
N ILE A 196 -9.32 23.04 -2.33
CA ILE A 196 -9.75 22.86 -0.94
C ILE A 196 -9.76 24.22 -0.22
N LEU A 197 -8.68 24.98 -0.32
CA LEU A 197 -8.55 26.28 0.35
C LEU A 197 -9.52 27.34 -0.20
N SER A 198 -9.91 27.22 -1.46
CA SER A 198 -10.89 28.10 -2.08
C SER A 198 -12.34 27.77 -1.66
N HIS A 199 -12.59 26.61 -1.04
CA HIS A 199 -13.93 26.14 -0.69
C HIS A 199 -14.06 25.70 0.78
N PRO A 200 -13.80 26.58 1.78
CA PRO A 200 -13.78 26.22 3.22
C PRO A 200 -15.15 25.80 3.77
N LYS A 201 -16.23 26.06 3.04
CA LYS A 201 -17.57 25.58 3.42
C LYS A 201 -17.76 24.08 3.15
N THR A 202 -17.01 23.52 2.20
CA THR A 202 -17.07 22.11 1.79
C THR A 202 -15.99 21.27 2.45
N PHE A 203 -14.79 21.83 2.64
CA PHE A 203 -13.63 21.10 3.12
C PHE A 203 -13.15 21.62 4.47
N ASP A 204 -12.80 20.70 5.37
CA ASP A 204 -12.06 21.00 6.59
C ASP A 204 -10.60 20.56 6.39
N PHE A 205 -9.70 21.51 6.22
CA PHE A 205 -8.28 21.26 5.98
C PHE A 205 -7.46 21.44 7.25
N TYR A 206 -6.73 20.36 7.60
CA TYR A 206 -5.84 20.31 8.75
C TYR A 206 -4.38 20.24 8.28
N GLN A 207 -3.57 21.26 8.63
CA GLN A 207 -2.16 21.30 8.22
C GLN A 207 -1.28 20.33 8.98
N LYS A 208 -1.54 20.15 10.27
CA LYS A 208 -0.73 19.31 11.15
C LYS A 208 -1.58 18.79 12.29
N LEU A 209 -1.58 17.49 12.45
CA LEU A 209 -2.19 16.79 13.58
C LEU A 209 -1.17 15.77 14.11
N THR A 210 -1.20 15.48 15.40
CA THR A 210 -0.54 14.27 15.91
C THR A 210 -1.22 13.04 15.33
N PHE A 211 -0.59 11.88 15.42
CA PHE A 211 -1.19 10.66 14.86
C PHE A 211 -2.54 10.33 15.49
N GLU A 212 -2.65 10.46 16.79
CA GLU A 212 -3.90 10.21 17.52
C GLU A 212 -4.99 11.21 17.16
N GLU A 213 -4.66 12.52 17.16
CA GLU A 213 -5.59 13.56 16.72
C GLU A 213 -6.06 13.33 15.28
N PHE A 214 -5.15 12.89 14.40
CA PHE A 214 -5.47 12.57 13.02
C PHE A 214 -6.52 11.44 12.95
N LEU A 215 -6.30 10.32 13.64
CA LEU A 215 -7.24 9.19 13.66
C LEU A 215 -8.60 9.60 14.25
N LEU A 216 -8.60 10.27 15.40
CA LEU A 216 -9.80 10.73 16.07
C LEU A 216 -10.57 11.76 15.24
N THR A 217 -9.87 12.63 14.50
CA THR A 217 -10.52 13.62 13.64
C THR A 217 -11.07 12.96 12.38
N LEU A 218 -10.26 12.14 11.69
CA LEU A 218 -10.66 11.38 10.51
C LEU A 218 -11.90 10.53 10.77
N SER A 219 -11.97 9.87 11.91
CA SER A 219 -13.09 8.99 12.28
C SER A 219 -14.45 9.71 12.38
N LYS A 220 -14.44 11.03 12.56
CA LYS A 220 -15.68 11.83 12.64
C LYS A 220 -16.33 12.11 11.29
N TYR A 221 -15.57 12.00 10.17
CA TYR A 221 -16.06 12.36 8.85
C TYR A 221 -16.51 11.14 8.05
N LYS A 222 -17.55 11.35 7.24
CA LYS A 222 -18.00 10.32 6.29
C LYS A 222 -17.06 10.22 5.09
N TYR A 223 -16.46 11.32 4.66
CA TYR A 223 -15.61 11.40 3.47
C TYR A 223 -14.25 12.02 3.78
N ALA A 224 -13.22 11.56 3.06
CA ALA A 224 -11.89 12.14 3.13
C ALA A 224 -11.24 12.22 1.74
N ILE A 225 -10.64 13.36 1.40
CA ILE A 225 -9.80 13.49 0.21
C ILE A 225 -8.43 12.84 0.49
N VAL A 226 -8.05 11.92 -0.37
CA VAL A 226 -6.79 11.16 -0.25
C VAL A 226 -5.96 11.33 -1.54
N PRO A 227 -5.13 12.37 -1.63
CA PRO A 227 -4.21 12.53 -2.75
C PRO A 227 -3.07 11.53 -2.65
N TYR A 228 -2.44 11.19 -3.78
CA TYR A 228 -1.26 10.31 -3.78
C TYR A 228 -0.15 10.81 -2.87
N GLY A 229 0.74 9.87 -2.49
CA GLY A 229 2.02 10.14 -1.86
C GLY A 229 3.07 10.64 -2.84
N ASN A 230 4.30 10.17 -2.66
CA ASN A 230 5.40 10.43 -3.61
C ASN A 230 5.36 9.47 -4.81
N GLY A 231 4.72 8.32 -4.65
CA GLY A 231 4.46 7.34 -5.69
C GLY A 231 3.06 7.50 -6.31
N LEU A 232 2.59 6.44 -6.97
CA LEU A 232 1.27 6.37 -7.63
C LEU A 232 0.21 5.70 -6.75
N ASP A 233 0.60 5.12 -5.62
CA ASP A 233 -0.32 4.46 -4.69
C ASP A 233 -1.10 5.47 -3.86
N PRO A 234 -2.33 5.14 -3.46
CA PRO A 234 -3.01 5.89 -2.44
C PRO A 234 -2.20 5.79 -1.14
N ASN A 235 -1.94 6.93 -0.52
CA ASN A 235 -1.13 6.99 0.69
C ASN A 235 -1.83 6.25 1.86
N PRO A 236 -1.14 6.02 3.00
CA PRO A 236 -1.71 5.33 4.16
C PRO A 236 -3.04 5.89 4.65
N THR A 237 -3.32 7.19 4.40
CA THR A 237 -4.62 7.80 4.76
C THR A 237 -5.80 7.07 4.12
N CYS A 238 -5.65 6.50 2.93
CA CYS A 238 -6.68 5.69 2.30
C CYS A 238 -7.07 4.49 3.18
N TRP A 239 -6.09 3.74 3.62
CA TRP A 239 -6.27 2.53 4.42
C TRP A 239 -6.78 2.84 5.81
N LEU A 240 -6.28 3.94 6.41
CA LEU A 240 -6.78 4.45 7.69
C LEU A 240 -8.23 4.94 7.59
N SER A 241 -8.58 5.58 6.47
CA SER A 241 -9.98 5.99 6.20
C SER A 241 -10.91 4.79 6.18
N LEU A 242 -10.57 3.77 5.39
CA LEU A 242 -11.34 2.52 5.30
C LEU A 242 -11.44 1.82 6.67
N ALA A 243 -10.34 1.76 7.41
CA ALA A 243 -10.34 1.17 8.74
C ALA A 243 -11.26 1.91 9.72
N LEU A 244 -11.47 3.20 9.55
CA LEU A 244 -12.29 4.06 10.42
C LEU A 244 -13.68 4.38 9.84
N TYR A 245 -14.18 3.58 8.91
CA TYR A 245 -15.47 3.79 8.25
C TYR A 245 -15.62 5.17 7.56
N THR A 246 -14.52 5.73 7.09
CA THR A 246 -14.51 6.95 6.29
C THR A 246 -14.27 6.59 4.84
N ILE A 247 -15.10 7.07 3.93
CA ILE A 247 -15.04 6.77 2.50
C ILE A 247 -13.94 7.63 1.87
N PRO A 248 -12.85 7.04 1.34
CA PRO A 248 -11.80 7.80 0.69
C PRO A 248 -12.22 8.24 -0.71
N ILE A 249 -11.86 9.46 -1.06
CA ILE A 249 -12.05 10.07 -2.37
C ILE A 249 -10.68 10.18 -3.03
N ILE A 250 -10.46 9.47 -4.13
CA ILE A 250 -9.14 9.22 -4.71
C ILE A 250 -9.13 9.55 -6.19
N TYR A 251 -8.04 10.15 -6.67
CA TYR A 251 -7.86 10.36 -8.11
C TYR A 251 -7.75 9.02 -8.85
N LYS A 252 -8.54 8.86 -9.90
CA LYS A 252 -8.65 7.61 -10.65
C LYS A 252 -7.41 7.33 -11.48
N THR A 253 -6.84 6.14 -11.32
CA THR A 253 -5.76 5.59 -12.15
C THR A 253 -5.93 4.09 -12.27
N ASP A 254 -5.22 3.46 -13.20
CA ASP A 254 -5.23 2.01 -13.38
C ASP A 254 -4.86 1.29 -12.08
N ASN A 255 -3.88 1.84 -11.33
CA ASN A 255 -3.44 1.29 -10.06
C ASN A 255 -4.60 1.18 -9.06
N VAL A 256 -5.28 2.29 -8.79
CA VAL A 256 -6.34 2.29 -7.78
C VAL A 256 -7.60 1.58 -8.25
N VAL A 257 -7.91 1.61 -9.55
CA VAL A 257 -9.02 0.85 -10.13
C VAL A 257 -8.78 -0.65 -9.98
N ASP A 258 -7.58 -1.14 -10.29
CA ASP A 258 -7.23 -2.56 -10.11
C ASP A 258 -7.23 -2.96 -8.63
N MET A 259 -6.74 -2.08 -7.76
CA MET A 259 -6.66 -2.32 -6.31
C MET A 259 -8.03 -2.53 -5.67
N PHE A 260 -9.01 -1.75 -6.09
CA PHE A 260 -10.39 -1.77 -5.57
C PHE A 260 -11.39 -2.48 -6.50
N SER A 261 -10.91 -3.26 -7.49
CA SER A 261 -11.76 -3.95 -8.47
C SER A 261 -12.81 -4.88 -7.85
N ASP A 262 -12.47 -5.48 -6.72
CA ASP A 262 -13.34 -6.43 -6.01
C ASP A 262 -14.21 -5.76 -4.92
N ASN A 263 -14.02 -4.46 -4.66
CA ASN A 263 -14.65 -3.74 -3.56
C ASN A 263 -15.01 -2.30 -3.93
N ASP A 264 -16.28 -1.99 -4.02
CA ASP A 264 -16.77 -0.64 -4.33
C ASP A 264 -16.85 0.24 -3.06
N VAL A 265 -15.70 0.43 -2.40
CA VAL A 265 -15.59 1.11 -1.08
C VAL A 265 -14.94 2.48 -1.14
N VAL A 266 -14.59 2.96 -2.34
CA VAL A 266 -13.95 4.26 -2.58
C VAL A 266 -14.72 5.06 -3.60
N ILE A 267 -14.54 6.39 -3.60
CA ILE A 267 -15.03 7.30 -4.62
C ILE A 267 -13.86 7.71 -5.50
N PHE A 268 -14.01 7.56 -6.82
CA PHE A 268 -13.04 8.03 -7.79
C PHE A 268 -13.44 9.39 -8.37
N PHE A 269 -12.44 10.27 -8.57
CA PHE A 269 -12.59 11.45 -9.41
C PHE A 269 -11.55 11.46 -10.53
N GLU A 270 -11.88 12.04 -11.68
CA GLU A 270 -11.02 12.09 -12.88
C GLU A 270 -10.46 13.49 -13.14
N LYS A 271 -11.24 14.52 -12.82
CA LYS A 271 -10.84 15.92 -12.89
C LYS A 271 -10.80 16.51 -11.49
N PHE A 272 -9.89 17.43 -11.25
CA PHE A 272 -9.73 18.01 -9.90
C PHE A 272 -11.00 18.74 -9.44
N GLU A 273 -11.74 19.34 -10.38
CA GLU A 273 -12.98 20.04 -10.13
C GLU A 273 -14.12 19.10 -9.72
N ASP A 274 -14.04 17.82 -10.05
CA ASP A 274 -15.07 16.82 -9.70
C ASP A 274 -15.27 16.74 -8.18
N ILE A 275 -14.21 17.04 -7.40
CA ILE A 275 -14.32 17.08 -5.92
C ILE A 275 -15.25 18.16 -5.39
N LEU A 276 -15.70 19.08 -6.23
CA LEU A 276 -16.72 20.09 -5.90
C LEU A 276 -18.15 19.62 -6.25
N ASN A 277 -18.27 18.60 -7.09
CA ASN A 277 -19.57 18.07 -7.49
C ASN A 277 -20.15 17.20 -6.38
N LYS A 278 -21.26 17.63 -5.80
CA LYS A 278 -21.96 16.89 -4.74
C LYS A 278 -22.47 15.52 -5.16
N GLU A 279 -22.68 15.29 -6.44
CA GLU A 279 -23.19 14.03 -6.97
C GLU A 279 -22.19 12.87 -6.85
N ILE A 280 -20.89 13.16 -6.73
CA ILE A 280 -19.89 12.10 -6.48
C ILE A 280 -19.93 11.55 -5.06
N TYR A 281 -20.47 12.29 -4.09
CA TYR A 281 -20.51 11.92 -2.67
C TYR A 281 -21.65 10.92 -2.39
N VAL A 282 -21.55 9.77 -3.01
CA VAL A 282 -22.50 8.67 -2.85
C VAL A 282 -22.13 7.79 -1.66
N ASP A 283 -23.12 7.11 -1.12
CA ASP A 283 -22.88 6.10 -0.10
C ASP A 283 -22.15 4.91 -0.71
N LYS A 284 -21.15 4.46 -0.01
CA LYS A 284 -20.41 3.24 -0.32
C LYS A 284 -20.55 2.26 0.82
N PRO A 285 -20.54 0.95 0.54
CA PRO A 285 -20.47 -0.04 1.59
C PRO A 285 -19.19 0.14 2.40
N TYR A 286 -19.27 -0.13 3.69
CA TYR A 286 -18.07 -0.16 4.50
C TYR A 286 -17.29 -1.43 4.18
N VAL A 287 -15.96 -1.26 4.12
CA VAL A 287 -15.08 -2.37 3.80
C VAL A 287 -15.16 -3.46 4.86
N ASP A 288 -15.21 -4.72 4.40
CA ASP A 288 -14.96 -5.85 5.27
C ASP A 288 -13.54 -5.74 5.86
N PHE A 289 -13.44 -5.96 7.16
CA PHE A 289 -12.16 -5.88 7.85
C PHE A 289 -11.12 -6.84 7.25
N GLU A 290 -11.53 -7.99 6.74
CA GLU A 290 -10.64 -8.96 6.10
C GLU A 290 -9.87 -8.34 4.92
N PHE A 291 -10.50 -7.47 4.13
CA PHE A 291 -9.84 -6.74 3.03
C PHE A 291 -8.64 -5.90 3.49
N LEU A 292 -8.67 -5.43 4.73
CA LEU A 292 -7.60 -4.63 5.33
C LEU A 292 -6.48 -5.48 5.92
N THR A 293 -6.50 -6.79 5.75
CA THR A 293 -5.57 -7.73 6.38
C THR A 293 -4.56 -8.30 5.40
N TYR A 294 -3.44 -8.72 5.92
CA TYR A 294 -2.44 -9.48 5.19
C TYR A 294 -2.99 -10.77 4.59
N LYS A 295 -3.79 -11.48 5.38
CA LYS A 295 -4.37 -12.75 4.98
C LYS A 295 -5.13 -12.64 3.66
N TYR A 296 -5.93 -11.59 3.50
CA TYR A 296 -6.65 -11.34 2.26
C TYR A 296 -5.70 -11.21 1.06
N TRP A 297 -4.71 -10.33 1.16
CA TRP A 297 -3.80 -10.04 0.04
C TRP A 297 -2.87 -11.20 -0.28
N VAL A 298 -2.37 -11.90 0.73
CA VAL A 298 -1.59 -13.13 0.53
C VAL A 298 -2.42 -14.20 -0.15
N ASN A 299 -3.66 -14.43 0.29
CA ASN A 299 -4.56 -15.39 -0.35
C ASN A 299 -4.86 -14.99 -1.80
N LYS A 300 -5.10 -13.70 -2.08
CA LYS A 300 -5.28 -13.18 -3.44
C LYS A 300 -4.06 -13.45 -4.33
N ILE A 301 -2.84 -13.26 -3.83
CA ILE A 301 -1.60 -13.59 -4.56
C ILE A 301 -1.50 -15.10 -4.76
N LYS A 302 -1.68 -15.89 -3.70
CA LYS A 302 -1.52 -17.36 -3.73
C LYS A 302 -2.58 -18.06 -4.57
N SER A 303 -3.76 -17.49 -4.73
CA SER A 303 -4.81 -18.07 -5.60
C SER A 303 -4.41 -18.13 -7.09
N LYS A 304 -3.29 -17.51 -7.46
CA LYS A 304 -2.75 -17.53 -8.83
C LYS A 304 -1.62 -18.53 -9.02
N ILE A 305 -1.16 -19.19 -7.96
CA ILE A 305 -0.16 -20.26 -8.02
C ILE A 305 -0.81 -21.56 -8.42
#